data_40fe183bc6861120a4ee139e6170f823
#
_entry.id   40fe183bc6861120a4ee139e6170f823
#
_cell.length_a   1.000
_cell.length_b   1.000
_cell.length_c   1.000
_cell.angle_alpha   90.00
_cell.angle_beta   90.00
_cell.angle_gamma   90.00
#
_symmetry.space_group_name_H-M   'P 1'
#
loop_
_entity.id
_entity.type
_entity.pdbx_description
1 polymer ?
#
loop_
_entity_poly.entity_id
_entity_poly.type
_entity_poly.pdbx_seq_one_letter_code
_entity_poly.pdbx_strand_id
1 'polypeptide(L)'
;HTAYRRQRQMCIRDSYMTSLAILHECGYEIDNIIEKTKDVKAPKGRCETHKVNGGYAVIDYAHTPDAVEKVITAYNELKKGKVITIVGCGGDRDPIKRPIMGNIATTLSDYTILTSDNPRTEDPEKIMEDILKGVKTTNYEVELDRKTAIKKGIDMLQPEDILLILGKGHEDYQIIGHTKIHLDDAEEVENWKKCH
;
A
#
# COMPACT_ATOMS: atom_id res chain seq x y z
N HIS A 1 -1.37 9.31 -21.77
CA HIS A 1 -1.34 9.32 -20.29
C HIS A 1 -2.71 9.48 -19.64
N THR A 2 -3.62 10.30 -20.16
CA THR A 2 -4.97 10.53 -19.63
C THR A 2 -5.93 9.34 -19.80
N ALA A 3 -5.77 8.53 -20.83
CA ALA A 3 -6.65 7.37 -21.10
C ALA A 3 -6.43 6.24 -20.07
N TYR A 4 -5.18 6.01 -19.65
CA TYR A 4 -4.82 4.96 -18.68
C TYR A 4 -5.29 5.29 -17.25
N ARG A 5 -5.28 6.56 -16.88
CA ARG A 5 -5.80 7.10 -15.60
C ARG A 5 -7.31 6.88 -15.45
N ARG A 6 -8.07 7.13 -16.53
CA ARG A 6 -9.52 6.87 -16.57
C ARG A 6 -9.85 5.39 -16.45
N GLN A 7 -8.97 4.51 -16.96
CA GLN A 7 -9.23 3.08 -17.00
C GLN A 7 -9.24 2.43 -15.60
N ARG A 8 -8.42 2.88 -14.62
CA ARG A 8 -8.39 2.27 -13.28
C ARG A 8 -9.46 2.81 -12.34
N GLN A 9 -9.74 4.10 -12.33
CA GLN A 9 -10.95 4.63 -11.69
C GLN A 9 -12.19 3.95 -12.28
N MET A 10 -12.16 3.63 -13.57
CA MET A 10 -13.16 2.81 -14.23
C MET A 10 -13.19 1.39 -13.65
N CYS A 11 -12.06 0.70 -13.42
CA CYS A 11 -12.07 -0.68 -12.94
C CYS A 11 -12.69 -0.84 -11.54
N ILE A 12 -12.40 0.05 -10.59
CA ILE A 12 -13.02 0.03 -9.25
C ILE A 12 -14.51 0.37 -9.37
N ARG A 13 -14.83 1.43 -10.10
CA ARG A 13 -16.21 1.83 -10.37
C ARG A 13 -16.96 0.75 -11.12
N ASP A 14 -16.34 0.16 -12.14
CA ASP A 14 -16.99 -0.87 -12.98
C ASP A 14 -17.20 -2.16 -12.19
N SER A 15 -16.27 -2.56 -11.30
CA SER A 15 -16.46 -3.69 -10.40
C SER A 15 -17.62 -3.44 -9.43
N TYR A 16 -17.71 -2.24 -8.86
CA TYR A 16 -18.82 -1.84 -8.01
C TYR A 16 -20.13 -1.81 -8.78
N MET A 17 -20.17 -1.16 -9.96
CA MET A 17 -21.35 -1.12 -10.82
C MET A 17 -21.79 -2.50 -11.28
N THR A 18 -20.85 -3.39 -11.62
CA THR A 18 -21.15 -4.77 -11.98
C THR A 18 -21.78 -5.51 -10.79
N SER A 19 -21.27 -5.32 -9.58
CA SER A 19 -21.85 -5.94 -8.38
C SER A 19 -23.27 -5.43 -8.12
N LEU A 20 -23.53 -4.12 -8.29
CA LEU A 20 -24.87 -3.56 -8.18
C LEU A 20 -25.82 -4.16 -9.22
N ALA A 21 -25.35 -4.24 -10.48
CA ALA A 21 -26.16 -4.81 -11.59
C ALA A 21 -26.50 -6.28 -11.33
N ILE A 22 -25.55 -7.11 -10.89
CA ILE A 22 -25.78 -8.52 -10.55
C ILE A 22 -26.83 -8.64 -9.44
N LEU A 23 -26.70 -7.86 -8.35
CA LEU A 23 -27.65 -7.89 -7.25
C LEU A 23 -29.05 -7.45 -7.71
N HIS A 24 -29.13 -6.44 -8.57
CA HIS A 24 -30.40 -5.98 -9.13
C HIS A 24 -31.05 -7.08 -10.00
N GLU A 25 -30.29 -7.72 -10.87
CA GLU A 25 -30.77 -8.86 -11.67
C GLU A 25 -31.19 -10.08 -10.81
N CYS A 26 -30.62 -10.22 -9.61
CA CYS A 26 -31.05 -11.18 -8.61
C CYS A 26 -32.35 -10.79 -7.87
N GLY A 27 -32.98 -9.68 -8.25
CA GLY A 27 -34.27 -9.23 -7.72
C GLY A 27 -34.19 -8.30 -6.49
N TYR A 28 -33.02 -7.77 -6.16
CA TYR A 28 -32.90 -6.76 -5.10
C TYR A 28 -33.18 -5.36 -5.65
N GLU A 29 -33.94 -4.56 -4.89
CA GLU A 29 -34.21 -3.17 -5.23
C GLU A 29 -32.94 -2.32 -5.16
N ILE A 30 -32.68 -1.52 -6.22
CA ILE A 30 -31.43 -0.77 -6.40
C ILE A 30 -31.15 0.21 -5.25
N ASP A 31 -32.17 0.88 -4.74
CA ASP A 31 -32.05 1.84 -3.63
C ASP A 31 -31.61 1.14 -2.34
N ASN A 32 -32.13 -0.07 -2.08
CA ASN A 32 -31.73 -0.87 -0.95
C ASN A 32 -30.26 -1.34 -1.08
N ILE A 33 -29.82 -1.71 -2.28
CA ILE A 33 -28.44 -2.10 -2.53
C ILE A 33 -27.51 -0.90 -2.26
N ILE A 34 -27.82 0.27 -2.83
CA ILE A 34 -27.05 1.50 -2.64
C ILE A 34 -26.96 1.87 -1.16
N GLU A 35 -28.06 1.80 -0.43
CA GLU A 35 -28.07 2.11 1.01
C GLU A 35 -27.15 1.17 1.79
N LYS A 36 -27.22 -0.15 1.52
CA LYS A 36 -26.38 -1.16 2.16
C LYS A 36 -24.89 -1.02 1.81
N THR A 37 -24.55 -0.49 0.65
CA THR A 37 -23.14 -0.29 0.27
C THR A 37 -22.43 0.82 1.05
N LYS A 38 -23.17 1.71 1.74
CA LYS A 38 -22.58 2.71 2.64
C LYS A 38 -21.84 2.09 3.82
N ASP A 39 -22.24 0.91 4.25
CA ASP A 39 -21.67 0.18 5.39
C ASP A 39 -20.59 -0.84 4.95
N VAL A 40 -20.37 -1.00 3.64
CA VAL A 40 -19.39 -1.95 3.12
C VAL A 40 -17.97 -1.40 3.32
N LYS A 41 -17.18 -2.11 4.12
CA LYS A 41 -15.76 -1.80 4.31
C LYS A 41 -14.93 -2.39 3.17
N ALA A 42 -13.80 -1.74 2.88
CA ALA A 42 -12.82 -2.30 1.96
C ALA A 42 -12.38 -3.71 2.45
N PRO A 43 -12.14 -4.65 1.54
CA PRO A 43 -11.54 -5.93 1.92
C PRO A 43 -10.18 -5.71 2.59
N LYS A 44 -9.82 -6.59 3.55
CA LYS A 44 -8.53 -6.53 4.25
C LYS A 44 -7.37 -6.38 3.25
N GLY A 45 -6.50 -5.41 3.50
CA GLY A 45 -5.33 -5.16 2.68
C GLY A 45 -5.60 -4.61 1.26
N ARG A 46 -6.77 -4.03 1.02
CA ARG A 46 -7.15 -3.36 -0.24
C ARG A 46 -7.62 -1.94 0.04
N CYS A 47 -6.71 -0.97 -0.01
CA CYS A 47 -6.96 0.41 0.42
C CYS A 47 -7.58 0.47 1.82
N GLU A 48 -7.22 -0.47 2.69
CA GLU A 48 -7.70 -0.55 4.06
C GLU A 48 -7.16 0.64 4.86
N THR A 49 -8.07 1.48 5.35
CA THR A 49 -7.71 2.79 5.92
C THR A 49 -7.91 2.81 7.43
N HIS A 50 -6.88 3.24 8.14
CA HIS A 50 -6.86 3.42 9.59
C HIS A 50 -6.53 4.88 9.94
N LYS A 51 -7.35 5.51 10.77
CA LYS A 51 -7.00 6.83 11.32
C LYS A 51 -5.98 6.64 12.45
N VAL A 52 -4.83 7.31 12.35
CA VAL A 52 -3.70 7.16 13.29
C VAL A 52 -2.87 8.44 13.33
N ASN A 53 -2.42 8.83 14.52
CA ASN A 53 -1.53 9.99 14.76
C ASN A 53 -1.98 11.31 14.05
N GLY A 54 -3.30 11.54 13.99
CA GLY A 54 -3.87 12.72 13.32
C GLY A 54 -3.98 12.62 11.79
N GLY A 55 -3.31 11.65 11.16
CA GLY A 55 -3.35 11.33 9.73
C GLY A 55 -4.05 10.01 9.46
N TYR A 56 -3.73 9.40 8.31
CA TYR A 56 -4.30 8.15 7.84
C TYR A 56 -3.22 7.17 7.41
N ALA A 57 -3.26 5.92 7.88
CA ALA A 57 -2.49 4.81 7.33
C ALA A 57 -3.38 4.00 6.40
N VAL A 58 -2.89 3.72 5.20
CA VAL A 58 -3.59 2.96 4.15
C VAL A 58 -2.77 1.76 3.76
N ILE A 59 -3.34 0.58 3.94
CA ILE A 59 -2.69 -0.70 3.63
C ILE A 59 -3.22 -1.22 2.31
N ASP A 60 -2.30 -1.51 1.37
CA ASP A 60 -2.65 -2.03 0.06
C ASP A 60 -1.69 -3.10 -0.44
N TYR A 61 -2.19 -4.02 -1.25
CA TYR A 61 -1.44 -5.13 -1.85
C TYR A 61 -0.65 -4.74 -3.09
N ALA A 62 -0.49 -3.47 -3.40
CA ALA A 62 0.26 -3.00 -4.55
C ALA A 62 1.74 -3.44 -4.46
N HIS A 63 2.13 -4.43 -5.28
CA HIS A 63 3.45 -5.07 -5.28
C HIS A 63 4.06 -5.17 -6.69
N THR A 64 3.50 -4.47 -7.65
CA THR A 64 4.02 -4.31 -9.01
C THR A 64 4.23 -2.84 -9.32
N PRO A 65 5.17 -2.48 -10.22
CA PRO A 65 5.42 -1.08 -10.60
C PRO A 65 4.14 -0.31 -10.94
N ASP A 66 3.33 -0.86 -11.82
CA ASP A 66 2.05 -0.26 -12.25
C ASP A 66 1.07 -0.07 -11.07
N ALA A 67 0.97 -1.04 -10.17
CA ALA A 67 0.08 -0.93 -9.02
C ALA A 67 0.57 0.14 -8.02
N VAL A 68 1.88 0.16 -7.72
CA VAL A 68 2.48 1.17 -6.82
C VAL A 68 2.30 2.58 -7.39
N GLU A 69 2.58 2.79 -8.68
CA GLU A 69 2.37 4.07 -9.36
C GLU A 69 0.93 4.55 -9.23
N LYS A 70 -0.02 3.65 -9.52
CA LYS A 70 -1.44 3.98 -9.49
C LYS A 70 -1.96 4.31 -8.10
N VAL A 71 -1.55 3.56 -7.08
CA VAL A 71 -1.96 3.83 -5.69
C VAL A 71 -1.41 5.18 -5.25
N ILE A 72 -0.11 5.43 -5.39
CA ILE A 72 0.49 6.70 -4.96
C ILE A 72 -0.14 7.88 -5.73
N THR A 73 -0.34 7.75 -7.04
CA THR A 73 -0.99 8.79 -7.85
C THR A 73 -2.41 9.08 -7.39
N ALA A 74 -3.20 8.04 -7.08
CA ALA A 74 -4.58 8.22 -6.63
C ALA A 74 -4.63 8.99 -5.30
N TYR A 75 -3.75 8.65 -4.35
CA TYR A 75 -3.70 9.35 -3.06
C TYR A 75 -3.09 10.76 -3.17
N ASN A 76 -2.18 11.01 -4.11
CA ASN A 76 -1.71 12.35 -4.41
C ASN A 76 -2.81 13.28 -4.95
N GLU A 77 -3.84 12.73 -5.61
CA GLU A 77 -5.01 13.51 -6.05
C GLU A 77 -5.97 13.83 -4.91
N LEU A 78 -5.97 13.01 -3.86
CA LEU A 78 -6.86 13.14 -2.70
C LEU A 78 -6.22 13.85 -1.52
N LYS A 79 -4.88 13.94 -1.47
CA LYS A 79 -4.15 14.46 -0.33
C LYS A 79 -4.44 15.93 -0.04
N LYS A 80 -4.47 16.26 1.24
CA LYS A 80 -4.42 17.63 1.75
C LYS A 80 -3.08 17.91 2.43
N GLY A 81 -2.48 16.90 3.05
CA GLY A 81 -1.15 16.88 3.61
C GLY A 81 -0.13 16.19 2.69
N LYS A 82 0.87 15.53 3.28
CA LYS A 82 1.90 14.77 2.57
C LYS A 82 1.46 13.33 2.32
N VAL A 83 2.02 12.71 1.29
CA VAL A 83 1.99 11.27 1.06
C VAL A 83 3.35 10.68 1.42
N ILE A 84 3.38 9.84 2.46
CA ILE A 84 4.52 9.04 2.87
C ILE A 84 4.27 7.62 2.40
N THR A 85 5.26 6.96 1.79
CA THR A 85 5.08 5.60 1.27
C THR A 85 6.09 4.63 1.89
N ILE A 86 5.60 3.50 2.41
CA ILE A 86 6.41 2.35 2.81
C ILE A 86 6.26 1.28 1.74
N VAL A 87 7.38 0.83 1.16
CA VAL A 87 7.36 -0.18 0.10
C VAL A 87 8.63 -1.03 0.13
N GLY A 88 8.49 -2.29 -0.22
CA GLY A 88 9.58 -3.25 -0.38
C GLY A 88 9.34 -4.17 -1.57
N CYS A 89 10.33 -5.01 -1.86
CA CYS A 89 10.23 -6.04 -2.90
C CYS A 89 10.50 -7.42 -2.32
N GLY A 90 9.77 -8.43 -2.81
CA GLY A 90 10.01 -9.82 -2.42
C GLY A 90 11.25 -10.41 -3.08
N GLY A 91 11.93 -11.30 -2.35
CA GLY A 91 12.96 -12.18 -2.89
C GLY A 91 12.35 -13.35 -3.65
N ASP A 92 13.19 -14.10 -4.41
CA ASP A 92 12.80 -15.21 -5.28
C ASP A 92 11.68 -14.81 -6.26
N ARG A 93 11.76 -13.58 -6.75
CA ARG A 93 10.83 -12.95 -7.70
C ARG A 93 11.63 -12.17 -8.73
N ASP A 94 10.94 -11.68 -9.77
CA ASP A 94 11.53 -10.86 -10.84
C ASP A 94 12.29 -9.66 -10.26
N PRO A 95 13.64 -9.60 -10.39
CA PRO A 95 14.45 -8.50 -9.87
C PRO A 95 14.35 -7.24 -10.73
N ILE A 96 13.91 -7.34 -12.00
CA ILE A 96 13.83 -6.21 -12.94
C ILE A 96 12.90 -5.12 -12.41
N LYS A 97 11.84 -5.51 -11.71
CA LYS A 97 10.88 -4.56 -11.14
C LYS A 97 11.41 -3.77 -9.95
N ARG A 98 12.47 -4.24 -9.25
CA ARG A 98 12.99 -3.63 -8.01
C ARG A 98 13.41 -2.16 -8.21
N PRO A 99 14.30 -1.84 -9.15
CA PRO A 99 14.70 -0.44 -9.39
C PRO A 99 13.54 0.41 -9.91
N ILE A 100 12.62 -0.17 -10.67
CA ILE A 100 11.45 0.56 -11.18
C ILE A 100 10.54 0.97 -10.03
N MET A 101 10.26 0.06 -9.10
CA MET A 101 9.43 0.33 -7.92
C MET A 101 10.08 1.37 -7.00
N GLY A 102 11.40 1.28 -6.77
CA GLY A 102 12.14 2.27 -5.99
C GLY A 102 12.05 3.67 -6.60
N ASN A 103 12.24 3.78 -7.92
CA ASN A 103 12.12 5.05 -8.63
C ASN A 103 10.69 5.63 -8.55
N ILE A 104 9.66 4.81 -8.77
CA ILE A 104 8.27 5.24 -8.71
C ILE A 104 7.92 5.76 -7.31
N ALA A 105 8.20 4.96 -6.27
CA ALA A 105 7.86 5.31 -4.91
C ALA A 105 8.53 6.62 -4.48
N THR A 106 9.85 6.77 -4.71
CA THR A 106 10.59 7.95 -4.29
C THR A 106 10.32 9.20 -5.14
N THR A 107 9.89 9.03 -6.39
CA THR A 107 9.55 10.16 -7.27
C THR A 107 8.14 10.69 -7.02
N LEU A 108 7.19 9.82 -6.69
CA LEU A 108 5.78 10.18 -6.56
C LEU A 108 5.36 10.50 -5.13
N SER A 109 6.11 10.08 -4.11
CA SER A 109 5.81 10.35 -2.71
C SER A 109 6.56 11.59 -2.20
N ASP A 110 5.99 12.28 -1.21
CA ASP A 110 6.68 13.36 -0.52
C ASP A 110 7.85 12.81 0.35
N TYR A 111 7.70 11.57 0.86
CA TYR A 111 8.76 10.82 1.52
C TYR A 111 8.56 9.31 1.36
N THR A 112 9.66 8.54 1.35
CA THR A 112 9.58 7.08 1.17
C THR A 112 10.45 6.35 2.20
N ILE A 113 9.89 5.30 2.82
CA ILE A 113 10.65 4.35 3.63
C ILE A 113 10.74 3.05 2.81
N LEU A 114 11.95 2.73 2.36
CA LEU A 114 12.23 1.49 1.67
C LEU A 114 12.51 0.40 2.70
N THR A 115 11.78 -0.72 2.63
CA THR A 115 11.81 -1.77 3.65
C THR A 115 11.82 -3.16 3.04
N SER A 116 11.96 -4.19 3.87
CA SER A 116 11.78 -5.58 3.44
C SER A 116 10.31 -5.93 3.27
N ASP A 117 10.03 -6.73 2.26
CA ASP A 117 8.76 -7.45 2.08
C ASP A 117 8.94 -8.89 2.59
N ASN A 118 8.94 -9.89 1.72
CA ASN A 118 9.29 -11.28 1.99
C ASN A 118 10.65 -11.59 1.34
N PRO A 119 11.79 -11.46 2.04
CA PRO A 119 13.10 -11.72 1.43
C PRO A 119 13.27 -13.17 0.96
N ARG A 120 12.57 -14.13 1.57
CA ARG A 120 12.69 -15.56 1.27
C ARG A 120 14.13 -16.03 1.36
N THR A 121 14.68 -16.67 0.32
CA THR A 121 16.05 -17.19 0.34
C THR A 121 17.10 -16.15 -0.07
N GLU A 122 16.69 -14.98 -0.57
CA GLU A 122 17.59 -13.89 -0.92
C GLU A 122 17.97 -13.06 0.31
N ASP A 123 19.16 -12.46 0.24
CA ASP A 123 19.64 -11.50 1.22
C ASP A 123 18.84 -10.19 1.12
N PRO A 124 18.19 -9.73 2.22
CA PRO A 124 17.43 -8.49 2.23
C PRO A 124 18.24 -7.26 1.79
N GLU A 125 19.54 -7.21 2.12
CA GLU A 125 20.42 -6.11 1.75
C GLU A 125 20.62 -6.06 0.24
N LYS A 126 20.80 -7.22 -0.42
CA LYS A 126 20.93 -7.29 -1.88
C LYS A 126 19.64 -6.89 -2.60
N ILE A 127 18.48 -7.27 -2.06
CA ILE A 127 17.20 -6.82 -2.60
C ILE A 127 17.12 -5.30 -2.50
N MET A 128 17.53 -4.72 -1.38
CA MET A 128 17.54 -3.28 -1.17
C MET A 128 18.51 -2.57 -2.11
N GLU A 129 19.72 -3.11 -2.33
CA GLU A 129 20.65 -2.59 -3.32
C GLU A 129 20.04 -2.53 -4.72
N ASP A 130 19.29 -3.55 -5.13
CA ASP A 130 18.59 -3.55 -6.42
C ASP A 130 17.50 -2.47 -6.48
N ILE A 131 16.77 -2.24 -5.41
CA ILE A 131 15.77 -1.15 -5.34
C ILE A 131 16.46 0.21 -5.50
N LEU A 132 17.57 0.40 -4.77
CA LEU A 132 18.33 1.66 -4.76
C LEU A 132 18.95 2.02 -6.10
N LYS A 133 19.25 1.05 -6.98
CA LYS A 133 19.72 1.33 -8.36
C LYS A 133 18.75 2.20 -9.17
N GLY A 134 17.47 2.19 -8.84
CA GLY A 134 16.47 3.01 -9.52
C GLY A 134 16.19 4.36 -8.86
N VAL A 135 16.62 4.56 -7.62
CA VAL A 135 16.34 5.78 -6.85
C VAL A 135 17.20 6.94 -7.33
N LYS A 136 16.56 8.07 -7.63
CA LYS A 136 17.20 9.28 -8.14
C LYS A 136 16.96 10.52 -7.26
N THR A 137 16.27 10.36 -6.17
CA THR A 137 15.85 11.42 -5.24
C THR A 137 16.53 11.23 -3.89
N THR A 138 16.37 12.19 -2.98
CA THR A 138 16.95 12.15 -1.62
C THR A 138 15.89 12.11 -0.52
N ASN A 139 14.60 12.08 -0.89
CA ASN A 139 13.45 12.08 0.02
C ASN A 139 13.08 10.67 0.49
N TYR A 140 14.08 9.88 0.88
CA TYR A 140 13.85 8.52 1.35
C TYR A 140 14.81 8.13 2.48
N GLU A 141 14.44 7.08 3.19
CA GLU A 141 15.32 6.32 4.07
C GLU A 141 15.17 4.82 3.83
N VAL A 142 16.15 4.05 4.30
CA VAL A 142 16.13 2.59 4.30
C VAL A 142 15.95 2.10 5.73
N GLU A 143 14.93 1.26 5.95
CA GLU A 143 14.70 0.54 7.19
C GLU A 143 14.30 -0.89 6.87
N LEU A 144 15.22 -1.85 7.04
CA LEU A 144 14.99 -3.23 6.64
C LEU A 144 13.96 -3.94 7.53
N ASP A 145 13.87 -3.56 8.81
CA ASP A 145 12.84 -4.09 9.69
C ASP A 145 11.48 -3.42 9.41
N ARG A 146 10.55 -4.19 8.85
CA ARG A 146 9.27 -3.65 8.42
C ARG A 146 8.41 -3.11 9.56
N LYS A 147 8.48 -3.71 10.75
CA LYS A 147 7.76 -3.20 11.94
C LYS A 147 8.27 -1.83 12.33
N THR A 148 9.58 -1.68 12.36
CA THR A 148 10.25 -0.40 12.64
C THR A 148 9.92 0.62 11.55
N ALA A 149 9.90 0.22 10.27
CA ALA A 149 9.52 1.09 9.16
C ALA A 149 8.07 1.62 9.31
N ILE A 150 7.13 0.75 9.67
CA ILE A 150 5.73 1.14 9.90
C ILE A 150 5.64 2.13 11.07
N LYS A 151 6.29 1.83 12.20
CA LYS A 151 6.33 2.72 13.36
C LYS A 151 6.88 4.10 13.00
N LYS A 152 8.05 4.16 12.34
CA LYS A 152 8.65 5.42 11.86
C LYS A 152 7.71 6.19 10.96
N GLY A 153 7.07 5.52 9.99
CA GLY A 153 6.11 6.15 9.09
C GLY A 153 4.93 6.77 9.83
N ILE A 154 4.40 6.10 10.87
CA ILE A 154 3.32 6.63 11.69
C ILE A 154 3.80 7.82 12.55
N ASP A 155 5.00 7.73 13.14
CA ASP A 155 5.59 8.80 13.98
C ASP A 155 5.84 10.08 13.15
N MET A 156 6.03 9.96 11.83
CA MET A 156 6.21 11.11 10.92
C MET A 156 4.91 11.81 10.53
N LEU A 157 3.74 11.17 10.71
CA LEU A 157 2.47 11.74 10.29
C LEU A 157 2.14 13.04 11.01
N GLN A 158 1.69 13.99 10.23
CA GLN A 158 1.03 15.21 10.70
C GLN A 158 -0.47 15.15 10.34
N PRO A 159 -1.32 16.01 10.89
CA PRO A 159 -2.73 16.07 10.53
C PRO A 159 -2.93 16.14 8.99
N GLU A 160 -3.86 15.34 8.48
CA GLU A 160 -4.20 15.22 7.05
C GLU A 160 -3.13 14.53 6.17
N ASP A 161 -2.00 14.07 6.74
CA ASP A 161 -1.01 13.26 6.02
C ASP A 161 -1.53 11.84 5.77
N ILE A 162 -1.01 11.21 4.72
CA ILE A 162 -1.37 9.85 4.33
C ILE A 162 -0.10 8.99 4.30
N LEU A 163 -0.08 7.91 5.08
CA LEU A 163 0.92 6.87 5.05
C LEU A 163 0.41 5.70 4.21
N LEU A 164 1.05 5.42 3.09
CA LEU A 164 0.78 4.25 2.25
C LEU A 164 1.71 3.11 2.65
N ILE A 165 1.15 1.98 3.10
CA ILE A 165 1.89 0.76 3.46
C ILE A 165 1.60 -0.26 2.37
N LEU A 166 2.56 -0.44 1.45
CA LEU A 166 2.37 -1.17 0.21
C LEU A 166 3.11 -2.52 0.19
N GLY A 167 2.57 -3.47 -0.57
CA GLY A 167 3.20 -4.75 -0.90
C GLY A 167 2.47 -5.95 -0.33
N LYS A 168 2.25 -5.99 0.98
CA LYS A 168 1.72 -7.17 1.68
C LYS A 168 0.19 -7.22 1.73
N GLY A 169 -0.46 -6.07 1.83
CA GLY A 169 -1.92 -6.01 1.91
C GLY A 169 -2.48 -6.90 3.04
N HIS A 170 -3.17 -7.98 2.66
CA HIS A 170 -3.80 -8.92 3.60
C HIS A 170 -2.87 -10.02 4.14
N GLU A 171 -1.60 -10.08 3.71
CA GLU A 171 -0.64 -11.06 4.22
C GLU A 171 -0.31 -10.77 5.69
N ASP A 172 -0.45 -11.79 6.53
CA ASP A 172 -0.19 -11.76 7.98
C ASP A 172 1.15 -12.38 8.37
N TYR A 173 2.09 -12.46 7.40
CA TYR A 173 3.38 -13.11 7.60
C TYR A 173 4.51 -12.46 6.82
N GLN A 174 5.73 -12.70 7.26
CA GLN A 174 6.97 -12.48 6.52
C GLN A 174 7.75 -13.76 6.40
N ILE A 175 8.34 -14.03 5.23
CA ILE A 175 9.18 -15.20 4.96
C ILE A 175 10.63 -14.74 4.92
N ILE A 176 11.43 -15.26 5.87
CA ILE A 176 12.88 -15.04 5.97
C ILE A 176 13.57 -16.40 5.88
N GLY A 177 14.37 -16.63 4.84
CA GLY A 177 14.86 -17.96 4.51
C GLY A 177 13.69 -18.90 4.22
N HIS A 178 13.61 -19.96 4.99
CA HIS A 178 12.52 -20.95 4.95
C HIS A 178 11.53 -20.79 6.12
N THR A 179 11.71 -19.78 6.96
CA THR A 179 10.89 -19.56 8.14
C THR A 179 9.80 -18.52 7.84
N LYS A 180 8.57 -18.86 8.19
CA LYS A 180 7.43 -17.95 8.15
C LYS A 180 7.20 -17.40 9.55
N ILE A 181 7.33 -16.07 9.72
CA ILE A 181 7.06 -15.36 10.97
C ILE A 181 5.79 -14.54 10.84
N HIS A 182 5.10 -14.29 11.95
CA HIS A 182 3.92 -13.44 11.96
C HIS A 182 4.31 -11.97 11.79
N LEU A 183 3.71 -11.31 10.80
CA LEU A 183 3.80 -9.89 10.54
C LEU A 183 2.60 -9.43 9.73
N ASP A 184 1.73 -8.66 10.33
CA ASP A 184 0.52 -8.08 9.73
C ASP A 184 0.60 -6.56 9.82
N ASP A 185 0.59 -5.89 8.68
CA ASP A 185 0.73 -4.43 8.62
C ASP A 185 -0.39 -3.69 9.37
N ALA A 186 -1.62 -4.22 9.35
CA ALA A 186 -2.75 -3.63 10.06
C ALA A 186 -2.63 -3.80 11.58
N GLU A 187 -2.13 -4.96 12.03
CA GLU A 187 -1.86 -5.20 13.45
C GLU A 187 -0.77 -4.26 13.96
N GLU A 188 0.28 -3.99 13.19
CA GLU A 188 1.34 -3.07 13.59
C GLU A 188 0.80 -1.63 13.72
N VAL A 189 -0.11 -1.19 12.85
CA VAL A 189 -0.80 0.11 12.96
C VAL A 189 -1.67 0.16 14.23
N GLU A 190 -2.45 -0.90 14.51
CA GLU A 190 -3.28 -0.97 15.71
C GLU A 190 -2.45 -1.09 17.00
N ASN A 191 -1.31 -1.78 16.97
CA ASN A 191 -0.40 -1.86 18.11
C ASN A 191 0.20 -0.50 18.45
N TRP A 192 0.55 0.30 17.44
CA TRP A 192 1.00 1.67 17.65
C TRP A 192 -0.05 2.50 18.39
N LYS A 193 -1.34 2.43 17.99
CA LYS A 193 -2.46 3.13 18.66
C LYS A 193 -2.64 2.76 20.13
N LYS A 194 -2.35 1.51 20.50
CA LYS A 194 -2.49 1.03 21.89
C LYS A 194 -1.38 1.54 22.79
N CYS A 195 -0.25 1.94 22.21
CA CYS A 195 0.93 2.41 22.95
C CYS A 195 0.98 3.93 23.11
N HIS A 196 0.14 4.65 22.35
CA HIS A 196 0.08 6.13 22.30
C HIS A 196 -1.35 6.64 22.47
#